data_4e701bc399334845822b1eb55f934136
#
_entry.id   4e701bc399334845822b1eb55f934136
#
_cell.length_a   1.000
_cell.length_b   1.000
_cell.length_c   1.000
_cell.angle_alpha   90.00
_cell.angle_beta   90.00
_cell.angle_gamma   90.00
#
_symmetry.space_group_name_H-M   'P 1'
#
loop_
_entity.id
_entity.type
_entity.pdbx_description
1 polymer ?
#
loop_
_entity_poly.entity_id
_entity_poly.type
_entity_poly.pdbx_seq_one_letter_code
_entity_poly.pdbx_strand_id
1 'polypeptide(L)'
;MSSWTSPAPPQRPPPLGAVAGDAAFRAAANAISSASEEEAGDARGDDDDVAQYIGLERTTFWGPYHWVTDLGEACWYMEQFWFDLMGSRDRPILGIDVKCYYGEVCMVQLSSWRRGLLLDALELQHYVGDLLQPLLSDEQICKVFHGHFNVSWLYSSFNVEVSPPIFDTSANAQELDSMWEDGWQPSLQMMCRRYLNYELDDTFQTANWRQRPMPEEMLQYAAIEVQVLLPLESAIEGEMNRARGYAWEEQIL
;
A
#
# COMPACT_ATOMS: atom_id res chain seq x y z
N MET A 1 38.09 -32.71 -19.13
CA MET A 1 36.95 -31.99 -19.71
C MET A 1 35.72 -32.42 -18.94
N SER A 2 35.39 -31.71 -17.87
CA SER A 2 34.23 -31.96 -17.03
C SER A 2 33.10 -31.09 -17.51
N SER A 3 32.03 -31.72 -18.01
CA SER A 3 30.82 -31.06 -18.49
C SER A 3 30.04 -30.52 -17.29
N TRP A 4 29.95 -29.20 -17.18
CA TRP A 4 29.02 -28.53 -16.29
C TRP A 4 27.61 -28.64 -16.92
N THR A 5 26.72 -29.40 -16.28
CA THR A 5 25.29 -29.34 -16.58
C THR A 5 24.69 -28.28 -15.67
N SER A 6 24.11 -27.23 -16.25
CA SER A 6 23.33 -26.22 -15.53
C SER A 6 22.18 -26.89 -14.76
N PRO A 7 21.91 -26.49 -13.50
CA PRO A 7 20.73 -26.97 -12.80
C PRO A 7 19.46 -26.54 -13.54
N ALA A 8 18.45 -27.42 -13.53
CA ALA A 8 17.15 -27.14 -14.11
C ALA A 8 16.52 -25.93 -13.38
N PRO A 9 15.77 -25.08 -14.10
CA PRO A 9 15.07 -23.97 -13.46
C PRO A 9 14.08 -24.50 -12.42
N PRO A 10 13.87 -23.78 -11.29
CA PRO A 10 12.92 -24.18 -10.28
C PRO A 10 11.52 -24.32 -10.89
N GLN A 11 10.82 -25.40 -10.52
CA GLN A 11 9.44 -25.62 -10.97
C GLN A 11 8.57 -24.53 -10.35
N ARG A 12 7.70 -23.93 -11.16
CA ARG A 12 6.70 -22.95 -10.70
C ARG A 12 5.91 -23.56 -9.55
N PRO A 13 5.72 -22.82 -8.43
CA PRO A 13 4.79 -23.26 -7.42
C PRO A 13 3.40 -23.47 -8.06
N PRO A 14 2.60 -24.45 -7.59
CA PRO A 14 1.27 -24.69 -8.13
C PRO A 14 0.43 -23.40 -7.99
N PRO A 15 -0.43 -23.09 -8.95
CA PRO A 15 -1.34 -21.95 -8.82
C PRO A 15 -2.16 -22.16 -7.55
N LEU A 16 -2.10 -21.19 -6.64
CA LEU A 16 -2.96 -21.15 -5.47
C LEU A 16 -4.39 -21.22 -5.98
N GLY A 17 -5.11 -22.29 -5.61
CA GLY A 17 -6.49 -22.51 -6.00
C GLY A 17 -7.28 -21.24 -5.69
N ALA A 18 -8.17 -20.85 -6.59
CA ALA A 18 -9.05 -19.70 -6.46
C ALA A 18 -9.70 -19.71 -5.07
N VAL A 19 -9.16 -18.94 -4.15
CA VAL A 19 -9.70 -18.79 -2.81
C VAL A 19 -10.93 -17.89 -2.93
N ALA A 20 -11.96 -18.16 -2.16
CA ALA A 20 -13.27 -17.48 -2.16
C ALA A 20 -13.23 -15.94 -2.05
N GLY A 21 -12.03 -15.34 -1.92
CA GLY A 21 -11.78 -13.89 -1.91
C GLY A 21 -12.06 -13.18 -3.23
N ASP A 22 -11.97 -13.87 -4.37
CA ASP A 22 -12.11 -13.23 -5.69
C ASP A 22 -13.57 -12.78 -5.98
N ALA A 23 -14.56 -13.50 -5.44
CA ALA A 23 -15.98 -13.14 -5.58
C ALA A 23 -16.38 -11.99 -4.64
N ALA A 24 -15.85 -11.98 -3.41
CA ALA A 24 -16.11 -10.91 -2.45
C ALA A 24 -15.44 -9.60 -2.87
N PHE A 25 -14.22 -9.69 -3.42
CA PHE A 25 -13.50 -8.53 -3.95
C PHE A 25 -14.20 -7.90 -5.17
N ARG A 26 -14.70 -8.73 -6.11
CA ARG A 26 -15.49 -8.23 -7.26
C ARG A 26 -16.81 -7.62 -6.84
N ALA A 27 -17.45 -8.15 -5.79
CA ALA A 27 -18.68 -7.58 -5.23
C ALA A 27 -18.41 -6.21 -4.57
N ALA A 28 -17.31 -6.06 -3.84
CA ALA A 28 -16.92 -4.78 -3.24
C ALA A 28 -16.52 -3.74 -4.29
N ALA A 29 -15.73 -4.10 -5.31
CA ALA A 29 -15.36 -3.22 -6.41
C ALA A 29 -16.57 -2.78 -7.25
N ASN A 30 -17.54 -3.68 -7.48
CA ASN A 30 -18.77 -3.35 -8.18
C ASN A 30 -19.73 -2.49 -7.32
N ALA A 31 -19.74 -2.66 -5.99
CA ALA A 31 -20.52 -1.82 -5.08
C ALA A 31 -20.01 -0.38 -5.06
N ILE A 32 -18.70 -0.19 -5.10
CA ILE A 32 -18.08 1.15 -5.19
C ILE A 32 -18.39 1.81 -6.54
N SER A 33 -18.35 1.05 -7.65
CA SER A 33 -18.66 1.56 -9.00
C SER A 33 -20.13 1.88 -9.21
N SER A 34 -21.06 1.13 -8.59
CA SER A 34 -22.50 1.37 -8.71
C SER A 34 -23.00 2.48 -7.79
N ALA A 35 -22.34 2.74 -6.67
CA ALA A 35 -22.69 3.82 -5.77
C ALA A 35 -22.37 5.22 -6.36
N SER A 36 -21.42 5.31 -7.31
CA SER A 36 -21.05 6.56 -7.96
C SER A 36 -22.00 7.02 -9.07
N GLU A 37 -22.96 6.18 -9.51
CA GLU A 37 -23.86 6.50 -10.62
C GLU A 37 -25.30 6.85 -10.22
N GLU A 38 -25.73 6.70 -8.95
CA GLU A 38 -27.14 6.82 -8.58
C GLU A 38 -27.54 7.99 -7.68
N GLU A 39 -26.64 8.81 -7.11
CA GLU A 39 -27.06 9.91 -6.25
C GLU A 39 -26.41 11.27 -6.56
N ALA A 40 -26.89 11.91 -7.62
CA ALA A 40 -26.93 13.36 -7.74
C ALA A 40 -28.30 13.87 -7.26
N GLY A 41 -28.53 13.89 -5.96
CA GLY A 41 -29.77 14.33 -5.31
C GLY A 41 -29.51 14.90 -3.94
N ASP A 42 -29.60 16.24 -3.86
CA ASP A 42 -29.80 17.10 -2.67
C ASP A 42 -29.90 16.41 -1.31
N ALA A 43 -28.88 16.53 -0.44
CA ALA A 43 -29.02 16.36 1.01
C ALA A 43 -27.99 17.21 1.77
N ARG A 44 -28.50 18.24 2.43
CA ARG A 44 -27.85 18.84 3.61
C ARG A 44 -28.10 17.93 4.78
N GLY A 45 -27.05 17.45 5.43
CA GLY A 45 -27.19 16.60 6.63
C GLY A 45 -25.83 16.24 7.24
N ASP A 46 -25.74 16.57 8.47
CA ASP A 46 -24.84 16.23 9.57
C ASP A 46 -23.62 15.30 9.32
N ASP A 47 -22.51 15.68 9.97
CA ASP A 47 -21.17 15.04 9.96
C ASP A 47 -21.11 13.56 10.34
N ASP A 48 -22.21 12.91 10.67
CA ASP A 48 -22.30 11.49 11.04
C ASP A 48 -22.45 10.53 9.85
N ASP A 49 -22.67 11.02 8.63
CA ASP A 49 -23.04 10.19 7.47
C ASP A 49 -21.84 9.62 6.68
N VAL A 50 -20.62 10.09 6.88
CA VAL A 50 -19.45 9.60 6.13
C VAL A 50 -19.11 8.15 6.51
N ALA A 51 -19.38 7.75 7.74
CA ALA A 51 -19.14 6.39 8.21
C ALA A 51 -20.13 5.36 7.61
N GLN A 52 -21.28 5.79 7.14
CA GLN A 52 -22.32 4.91 6.58
C GLN A 52 -22.07 4.57 5.11
N TYR A 53 -21.27 5.39 4.38
CA TYR A 53 -20.93 5.16 2.97
C TYR A 53 -19.88 4.07 2.75
N ILE A 54 -19.08 3.75 3.78
CA ILE A 54 -18.13 2.64 3.76
C ILE A 54 -18.68 1.53 4.67
N GLY A 55 -19.82 0.96 4.31
CA GLY A 55 -20.42 -0.22 4.96
C GLY A 55 -19.60 -1.49 4.71
N LEU A 56 -18.29 -1.43 4.90
CA LEU A 56 -17.41 -2.59 4.85
C LEU A 56 -17.31 -3.18 6.26
N GLU A 57 -17.89 -4.35 6.42
CA GLU A 57 -17.66 -5.15 7.63
C GLU A 57 -16.15 -5.31 7.85
N ARG A 58 -15.71 -5.24 9.09
CA ARG A 58 -14.30 -5.21 9.58
C ARG A 58 -13.34 -6.28 9.01
N THR A 59 -13.82 -7.19 8.17
CA THR A 59 -13.07 -8.38 7.73
C THR A 59 -12.70 -8.41 6.25
N THR A 60 -13.04 -7.40 5.43
CA THR A 60 -12.94 -7.49 3.96
C THR A 60 -11.89 -6.58 3.31
N PHE A 61 -11.15 -5.77 4.06
CA PHE A 61 -10.17 -4.84 3.48
C PHE A 61 -8.84 -5.47 3.07
N TRP A 62 -8.53 -6.64 3.59
CA TRP A 62 -7.17 -7.17 3.49
C TRP A 62 -7.11 -8.31 2.47
N GLY A 63 -6.41 -8.06 1.37
CA GLY A 63 -6.05 -9.10 0.42
C GLY A 63 -5.01 -10.08 1.01
N PRO A 64 -4.76 -11.22 0.35
CA PRO A 64 -3.70 -12.12 0.74
C PRO A 64 -2.35 -11.40 0.71
N TYR A 65 -1.43 -11.78 1.59
CA TYR A 65 -0.05 -11.34 1.52
C TYR A 65 0.88 -12.54 1.36
N HIS A 66 2.09 -12.27 0.89
CA HIS A 66 3.13 -13.27 0.67
C HIS A 66 4.43 -12.80 1.31
N TRP A 67 4.98 -13.64 2.19
CA TRP A 67 6.32 -13.45 2.76
C TRP A 67 7.34 -14.14 1.87
N VAL A 68 8.30 -13.41 1.33
CA VAL A 68 9.22 -13.86 0.30
C VAL A 68 10.66 -13.69 0.76
N THR A 69 11.39 -14.80 0.77
CA THR A 69 12.79 -14.91 1.20
C THR A 69 13.71 -15.42 0.10
N ASP A 70 13.16 -15.92 -1.00
CA ASP A 70 13.89 -16.50 -2.13
C ASP A 70 13.80 -15.61 -3.38
N LEU A 71 14.92 -15.46 -4.10
CA LEU A 71 15.00 -14.59 -5.27
C LEU A 71 14.09 -15.05 -6.42
N GLY A 72 13.98 -16.34 -6.66
CA GLY A 72 13.14 -16.86 -7.74
C GLY A 72 11.66 -16.61 -7.47
N GLU A 73 11.25 -16.77 -6.21
CA GLU A 73 9.90 -16.43 -5.75
C GLU A 73 9.67 -14.92 -5.81
N ALA A 74 10.65 -14.10 -5.40
CA ALA A 74 10.58 -12.65 -5.49
C ALA A 74 10.36 -12.18 -6.93
N CYS A 75 11.15 -12.66 -7.88
CA CYS A 75 10.98 -12.33 -9.31
C CYS A 75 9.59 -12.68 -9.82
N TRP A 76 9.06 -13.85 -9.45
CA TRP A 76 7.72 -14.26 -9.85
C TRP A 76 6.63 -13.35 -9.28
N TYR A 77 6.71 -13.01 -7.98
CA TYR A 77 5.72 -12.11 -7.36
C TYR A 77 5.82 -10.68 -7.90
N MET A 78 7.02 -10.19 -8.19
CA MET A 78 7.19 -8.85 -8.81
C MET A 78 6.53 -8.79 -10.19
N GLU A 79 6.63 -9.86 -10.99
CA GLU A 79 5.91 -9.97 -12.26
C GLU A 79 4.38 -9.96 -12.06
N GLN A 80 3.87 -10.68 -11.05
CA GLN A 80 2.44 -10.66 -10.71
C GLN A 80 1.98 -9.28 -10.25
N PHE A 81 2.79 -8.57 -9.46
CA PHE A 81 2.52 -7.19 -9.06
C PHE A 81 2.41 -6.25 -10.25
N TRP A 82 3.33 -6.37 -11.20
CA TRP A 82 3.28 -5.62 -12.44
C TRP A 82 1.96 -5.81 -13.18
N PHE A 83 1.52 -7.07 -13.33
CA PHE A 83 0.23 -7.38 -13.96
C PHE A 83 -0.96 -6.82 -13.16
N ASP A 84 -0.92 -6.87 -11.84
CA ASP A 84 -1.98 -6.32 -10.99
C ASP A 84 -2.11 -4.80 -11.15
N LEU A 85 -0.99 -4.10 -11.24
CA LEU A 85 -0.94 -2.65 -11.41
C LEU A 85 -1.39 -2.24 -12.82
N MET A 86 -0.81 -2.85 -13.86
CA MET A 86 -1.11 -2.50 -15.25
C MET A 86 -2.48 -3.01 -15.71
N GLY A 87 -3.04 -4.02 -15.07
CA GLY A 87 -4.38 -4.53 -15.34
C GLY A 87 -5.50 -3.75 -14.66
N SER A 88 -5.19 -2.74 -13.87
CA SER A 88 -6.17 -1.85 -13.25
C SER A 88 -6.85 -0.98 -14.32
N ARG A 89 -8.17 -0.74 -14.18
CA ARG A 89 -8.89 0.22 -15.02
C ARG A 89 -8.62 1.66 -14.62
N ASP A 90 -8.26 1.84 -13.37
CA ASP A 90 -7.92 3.13 -12.77
C ASP A 90 -6.41 3.35 -12.80
N ARG A 91 -5.97 4.51 -12.31
CA ARG A 91 -4.54 4.81 -12.13
C ARG A 91 -3.84 3.70 -11.35
N PRO A 92 -2.72 3.13 -11.84
CA PRO A 92 -1.94 2.18 -11.07
C PRO A 92 -1.43 2.80 -9.77
N ILE A 93 -1.74 2.18 -8.64
CA ILE A 93 -1.35 2.65 -7.29
C ILE A 93 -0.59 1.53 -6.59
N LEU A 94 0.56 1.85 -6.04
CA LEU A 94 1.44 0.96 -5.30
C LEU A 94 1.68 1.52 -3.89
N GLY A 95 1.19 0.82 -2.86
CA GLY A 95 1.53 1.11 -1.47
C GLY A 95 2.91 0.56 -1.13
N ILE A 96 3.71 1.33 -0.37
CA ILE A 96 5.08 0.96 -0.02
C ILE A 96 5.36 1.36 1.42
N ASP A 97 5.90 0.43 2.20
CA ASP A 97 6.43 0.70 3.53
C ASP A 97 7.74 -0.07 3.78
N VAL A 98 8.51 0.35 4.79
CA VAL A 98 9.82 -0.23 5.11
C VAL A 98 9.94 -0.46 6.60
N LYS A 99 10.30 -1.68 7.01
CA LYS A 99 10.60 -1.96 8.41
C LYS A 99 12.10 -1.94 8.65
N CYS A 100 12.50 -1.02 9.53
CA CYS A 100 13.89 -0.82 9.92
C CYS A 100 14.12 -1.22 11.38
N TYR A 101 15.32 -1.69 11.68
CA TYR A 101 15.75 -1.93 13.05
C TYR A 101 17.22 -1.52 13.20
N TYR A 102 17.50 -0.58 14.14
CA TYR A 102 18.83 0.02 14.34
C TYR A 102 19.53 0.46 13.06
N GLY A 103 18.80 1.10 12.14
CA GLY A 103 19.38 1.67 10.92
C GLY A 103 19.54 0.67 9.77
N GLU A 104 19.07 -0.55 9.92
CA GLU A 104 19.09 -1.58 8.88
C GLU A 104 17.66 -1.86 8.39
N VAL A 105 17.45 -1.85 7.08
CA VAL A 105 16.18 -2.25 6.47
C VAL A 105 16.06 -3.77 6.54
N CYS A 106 15.03 -4.23 7.24
CA CYS A 106 14.80 -5.66 7.50
C CYS A 106 13.71 -6.25 6.60
N MET A 107 12.78 -5.42 6.14
CA MET A 107 11.67 -5.82 5.27
C MET A 107 11.26 -4.64 4.40
N VAL A 108 10.94 -4.92 3.13
CA VAL A 108 10.22 -3.99 2.26
C VAL A 108 8.85 -4.56 1.97
N GLN A 109 7.84 -3.73 2.12
CA GLN A 109 6.44 -4.10 1.97
C GLN A 109 5.87 -3.38 0.77
N LEU A 110 5.15 -4.12 -0.06
CA LEU A 110 4.42 -3.60 -1.22
C LEU A 110 2.96 -3.99 -1.12
N SER A 111 2.05 -3.14 -1.59
CA SER A 111 0.64 -3.50 -1.75
C SER A 111 0.06 -3.01 -3.06
N SER A 112 -0.72 -3.86 -3.68
CA SER A 112 -1.70 -3.53 -4.72
C SER A 112 -3.10 -3.71 -4.14
N TRP A 113 -4.15 -3.31 -4.87
CA TRP A 113 -5.53 -3.61 -4.46
C TRP A 113 -5.83 -5.11 -4.36
N ARG A 114 -4.95 -5.99 -4.87
CA ARG A 114 -5.18 -7.44 -4.94
C ARG A 114 -4.40 -8.22 -3.89
N ARG A 115 -3.20 -7.73 -3.50
CA ARG A 115 -2.31 -8.47 -2.60
C ARG A 115 -1.27 -7.59 -1.92
N GLY A 116 -0.77 -8.08 -0.80
CA GLY A 116 0.45 -7.61 -0.16
C GLY A 116 1.65 -8.48 -0.54
N LEU A 117 2.83 -7.89 -0.61
CA LEU A 117 4.10 -8.58 -0.77
C LEU A 117 5.08 -8.07 0.28
N LEU A 118 5.61 -8.98 1.07
CA LEU A 118 6.59 -8.70 2.11
C LEU A 118 7.91 -9.33 1.68
N LEU A 119 8.89 -8.51 1.32
CA LEU A 119 10.22 -8.96 0.90
C LEU A 119 11.15 -9.01 2.11
N ASP A 120 11.77 -10.15 2.39
CA ASP A 120 12.85 -10.25 3.37
C ASP A 120 14.07 -9.49 2.86
N ALA A 121 14.25 -8.26 3.34
CA ALA A 121 15.34 -7.42 2.88
C ALA A 121 16.71 -7.87 3.40
N LEU A 122 16.77 -8.71 4.42
CA LEU A 122 18.03 -9.28 4.92
C LEU A 122 18.50 -10.43 4.02
N GLU A 123 17.58 -11.33 3.62
CA GLU A 123 17.91 -12.46 2.74
C GLU A 123 18.08 -12.00 1.29
N LEU A 124 17.29 -11.04 0.83
CA LEU A 124 17.31 -10.54 -0.54
C LEU A 124 18.20 -9.31 -0.75
N GLN A 125 18.99 -8.91 0.24
CA GLN A 125 19.71 -7.63 0.33
C GLN A 125 20.35 -7.15 -1.00
N HIS A 126 21.03 -8.04 -1.71
CA HIS A 126 21.74 -7.71 -2.94
C HIS A 126 20.83 -7.52 -4.17
N TYR A 127 19.57 -7.92 -4.06
CA TYR A 127 18.61 -7.97 -5.16
C TYR A 127 17.45 -7.00 -4.98
N VAL A 128 17.24 -6.49 -3.77
CA VAL A 128 16.10 -5.59 -3.47
C VAL A 128 16.07 -4.39 -4.41
N GLY A 129 17.23 -3.78 -4.67
CA GLY A 129 17.34 -2.64 -5.59
C GLY A 129 16.86 -2.99 -7.00
N ASP A 130 17.38 -4.08 -7.57
CA ASP A 130 17.01 -4.52 -8.93
C ASP A 130 15.54 -4.95 -9.04
N LEU A 131 15.00 -5.55 -7.96
CA LEU A 131 13.59 -5.96 -7.90
C LEU A 131 12.64 -4.75 -7.87
N LEU A 132 12.98 -3.70 -7.10
CA LEU A 132 12.09 -2.57 -6.86
C LEU A 132 12.21 -1.47 -7.91
N GLN A 133 13.41 -1.24 -8.45
CA GLN A 133 13.68 -0.10 -9.34
C GLN A 133 12.70 0.00 -10.52
N PRO A 134 12.33 -1.10 -11.23
CA PRO A 134 11.39 -1.01 -12.35
C PRO A 134 10.02 -0.44 -11.96
N LEU A 135 9.49 -0.80 -10.78
CA LEU A 135 8.19 -0.30 -10.28
C LEU A 135 8.30 1.13 -9.75
N LEU A 136 9.39 1.43 -9.02
CA LEU A 136 9.53 2.71 -8.33
C LEU A 136 9.97 3.84 -9.24
N SER A 137 10.60 3.54 -10.38
CA SER A 137 10.94 4.53 -11.41
C SER A 137 9.85 4.73 -12.46
N ASP A 138 8.79 3.91 -12.49
CA ASP A 138 7.73 4.04 -13.48
C ASP A 138 6.82 5.24 -13.17
N GLU A 139 6.76 6.20 -14.08
CA GLU A 139 5.96 7.42 -13.95
C GLU A 139 4.45 7.19 -14.11
N GLN A 140 4.02 6.01 -14.58
CA GLN A 140 2.60 5.65 -14.66
C GLN A 140 2.05 5.16 -13.32
N ILE A 141 2.92 4.66 -12.43
CA ILE A 141 2.54 4.13 -11.12
C ILE A 141 2.60 5.24 -10.08
N CYS A 142 1.51 5.47 -9.36
CA CYS A 142 1.53 6.32 -8.17
C CYS A 142 2.06 5.53 -6.97
N LYS A 143 3.16 5.98 -6.39
CA LYS A 143 3.78 5.39 -5.21
C LYS A 143 3.21 6.05 -3.96
N VAL A 144 2.55 5.27 -3.10
CA VAL A 144 1.90 5.73 -1.88
C VAL A 144 2.74 5.34 -0.67
N PHE A 145 3.12 6.33 0.12
CA PHE A 145 3.88 6.18 1.36
C PHE A 145 3.14 6.83 2.53
N HIS A 146 3.54 6.49 3.74
CA HIS A 146 3.24 7.26 4.93
C HIS A 146 4.53 7.82 5.53
N GLY A 147 4.76 9.12 5.34
CA GLY A 147 5.98 9.82 5.74
C GLY A 147 7.18 9.58 4.81
N HIS A 148 8.03 10.59 4.71
CA HIS A 148 9.14 10.65 3.73
C HIS A 148 10.33 9.73 4.04
N PHE A 149 10.42 9.17 5.24
CA PHE A 149 11.57 8.35 5.65
C PHE A 149 11.72 7.07 4.81
N ASN A 150 10.62 6.49 4.34
CA ASN A 150 10.64 5.28 3.53
C ASN A 150 11.48 5.45 2.25
N VAL A 151 11.32 6.58 1.55
CA VAL A 151 12.11 6.91 0.34
C VAL A 151 13.59 7.02 0.66
N SER A 152 13.94 7.68 1.78
CA SER A 152 15.33 7.82 2.22
C SER A 152 15.98 6.47 2.56
N TRP A 153 15.24 5.56 3.18
CA TRP A 153 15.70 4.22 3.50
C TRP A 153 15.91 3.37 2.25
N LEU A 154 15.01 3.42 1.27
CA LEU A 154 15.13 2.72 -0.01
C LEU A 154 16.38 3.19 -0.78
N TYR A 155 16.60 4.50 -0.82
CA TYR A 155 17.79 5.05 -1.48
C TYR A 155 19.08 4.67 -0.75
N SER A 156 19.15 4.89 0.56
CA SER A 156 20.40 4.69 1.31
C SER A 156 20.80 3.21 1.43
N SER A 157 19.84 2.29 1.47
CA SER A 157 20.08 0.86 1.67
C SER A 157 20.24 0.09 0.37
N PHE A 158 19.52 0.48 -0.69
CA PHE A 158 19.42 -0.30 -1.92
C PHE A 158 19.69 0.51 -3.19
N ASN A 159 20.02 1.81 -3.06
CA ASN A 159 20.22 2.74 -4.18
C ASN A 159 19.00 2.82 -5.12
N VAL A 160 17.79 2.70 -4.55
CA VAL A 160 16.53 2.78 -5.30
C VAL A 160 16.08 4.22 -5.38
N GLU A 161 15.89 4.71 -6.61
CA GLU A 161 15.32 6.02 -6.89
C GLU A 161 13.80 5.90 -7.09
N VAL A 162 13.05 6.79 -6.44
CA VAL A 162 11.60 6.84 -6.55
C VAL A 162 11.20 8.02 -7.42
N SER A 163 10.63 7.73 -8.61
CA SER A 163 10.13 8.77 -9.52
C SER A 163 8.69 9.16 -9.20
N PRO A 164 8.27 10.41 -9.44
CA PRO A 164 6.87 10.81 -9.38
C PRO A 164 6.00 9.97 -10.35
N PRO A 165 4.65 9.86 -10.09
CA PRO A 165 3.93 10.48 -9.01
C PRO A 165 4.12 9.80 -7.66
N ILE A 166 4.26 10.60 -6.61
CA ILE A 166 4.39 10.14 -5.23
C ILE A 166 3.25 10.77 -4.41
N PHE A 167 2.58 9.94 -3.61
CA PHE A 167 1.56 10.38 -2.67
C PHE A 167 2.01 10.04 -1.24
N ASP A 168 2.34 11.04 -0.46
CA ASP A 168 2.61 10.89 0.97
C ASP A 168 1.35 11.19 1.75
N THR A 169 0.73 10.15 2.32
CA THR A 169 -0.54 10.29 3.05
C THR A 169 -0.45 11.25 4.23
N SER A 170 0.71 11.33 4.89
CA SER A 170 0.95 12.26 6.00
C SER A 170 1.01 13.71 5.50
N ALA A 171 1.80 13.97 4.45
CA ALA A 171 1.97 15.31 3.90
C ALA A 171 0.68 15.85 3.26
N ASN A 172 -0.02 15.02 2.48
CA ASN A 172 -1.27 15.43 1.83
C ASN A 172 -2.39 15.70 2.84
N ALA A 173 -2.46 14.95 3.94
CA ALA A 173 -3.41 15.24 5.00
C ALA A 173 -3.10 16.56 5.73
N GLN A 174 -1.83 16.92 5.89
CA GLN A 174 -1.43 18.20 6.48
C GLN A 174 -1.90 19.39 5.63
N GLU A 175 -1.96 19.26 4.31
CA GLU A 175 -2.49 20.29 3.42
C GLU A 175 -4.00 20.51 3.60
N LEU A 176 -4.74 19.49 4.02
CA LEU A 176 -6.19 19.55 4.16
C LEU A 176 -6.65 20.12 5.51
N ASP A 177 -5.88 19.94 6.56
CA ASP A 177 -6.36 20.18 7.92
C ASP A 177 -5.33 20.92 8.77
N SER A 178 -5.70 22.14 9.18
CA SER A 178 -4.92 22.96 10.10
C SER A 178 -4.70 22.32 11.48
N MET A 179 -5.41 21.24 11.83
CA MET A 179 -5.13 20.46 13.04
C MET A 179 -3.70 19.89 13.06
N TRP A 180 -3.07 19.77 11.88
CA TRP A 180 -1.71 19.22 11.71
C TRP A 180 -0.65 20.32 11.61
N GLU A 181 -0.94 21.55 12.08
CA GLU A 181 -0.01 22.69 12.05
C GLU A 181 1.29 22.40 12.83
N ASP A 182 2.35 23.17 12.52
CA ASP A 182 3.65 23.21 13.20
C ASP A 182 4.59 22.01 12.99
N GLY A 183 4.52 21.34 11.83
CA GLY A 183 5.50 20.30 11.46
C GLY A 183 5.28 18.96 12.19
N TRP A 184 4.14 18.79 12.86
CA TRP A 184 3.76 17.52 13.45
C TRP A 184 3.19 16.59 12.39
N GLN A 185 3.83 15.42 12.21
CA GLN A 185 3.35 14.40 11.27
C GLN A 185 2.37 13.45 11.98
N PRO A 186 1.13 13.31 11.46
CA PRO A 186 0.20 12.34 12.01
C PRO A 186 0.73 10.92 11.84
N SER A 187 0.53 10.06 12.84
CA SER A 187 0.87 8.64 12.72
C SER A 187 -0.11 7.92 11.79
N LEU A 188 0.33 6.80 11.20
CA LEU A 188 -0.53 5.98 10.35
C LEU A 188 -1.80 5.53 11.09
N GLN A 189 -1.70 5.19 12.38
CA GLN A 189 -2.83 4.83 13.24
C GLN A 189 -3.86 5.97 13.32
N MET A 190 -3.41 7.21 13.53
CA MET A 190 -4.31 8.37 13.60
C MET A 190 -5.00 8.62 12.27
N MET A 191 -4.28 8.46 11.17
CA MET A 191 -4.81 8.59 9.82
C MET A 191 -5.86 7.53 9.53
N CYS A 192 -5.60 6.27 9.88
CA CYS A 192 -6.56 5.18 9.74
C CYS A 192 -7.83 5.42 10.56
N ARG A 193 -7.68 5.91 11.80
CA ARG A 193 -8.83 6.26 12.64
C ARG A 193 -9.67 7.37 12.02
N ARG A 194 -9.03 8.46 11.54
CA ARG A 194 -9.71 9.64 10.99
C ARG A 194 -10.39 9.35 9.66
N TYR A 195 -9.66 8.79 8.70
CA TYR A 195 -10.12 8.67 7.32
C TYR A 195 -10.83 7.34 7.01
N LEU A 196 -10.52 6.28 7.75
CA LEU A 196 -11.03 4.95 7.49
C LEU A 196 -11.94 4.41 8.62
N ASN A 197 -12.08 5.15 9.72
CA ASN A 197 -12.73 4.67 10.95
C ASN A 197 -12.20 3.28 11.38
N TYR A 198 -10.88 3.07 11.22
CA TYR A 198 -10.19 1.83 11.47
C TYR A 198 -9.14 2.00 12.56
N GLU A 199 -9.20 1.15 13.60
CA GLU A 199 -8.20 1.12 14.67
C GLU A 199 -7.02 0.23 14.23
N LEU A 200 -5.95 0.86 13.76
CA LEU A 200 -4.72 0.16 13.41
C LEU A 200 -3.97 -0.19 14.70
N ASP A 201 -3.55 -1.45 14.83
CA ASP A 201 -2.68 -1.91 15.91
C ASP A 201 -1.27 -1.30 15.72
N ASP A 202 -0.60 -0.88 16.78
CA ASP A 202 0.76 -0.33 16.79
C ASP A 202 1.74 -1.18 17.64
N THR A 203 1.32 -2.38 18.05
CA THR A 203 2.06 -3.27 18.96
C THR A 203 3.48 -3.55 18.48
N PHE A 204 3.68 -3.71 17.17
CA PHE A 204 4.97 -4.08 16.58
C PHE A 204 5.74 -2.91 15.96
N GLN A 205 5.31 -1.66 16.15
CA GLN A 205 5.96 -0.49 15.55
C GLN A 205 7.47 -0.41 15.88
N THR A 206 7.86 -0.78 17.09
CA THR A 206 9.25 -0.76 17.57
C THR A 206 9.84 -2.16 17.77
N ALA A 207 9.24 -3.19 17.19
CA ALA A 207 9.66 -4.57 17.33
C ALA A 207 11.03 -4.85 16.69
N ASN A 208 11.65 -5.96 17.09
CA ASN A 208 12.90 -6.42 16.47
C ASN A 208 12.61 -7.07 15.10
N TRP A 209 12.60 -6.26 14.05
CA TRP A 209 12.35 -6.70 12.68
C TRP A 209 13.47 -7.58 12.08
N ARG A 210 14.59 -7.75 12.77
CA ARG A 210 15.68 -8.70 12.38
C ARG A 210 15.38 -10.14 12.80
N GLN A 211 14.36 -10.37 13.62
CA GLN A 211 14.05 -11.72 14.10
C GLN A 211 13.74 -12.66 12.94
N ARG A 212 14.39 -13.83 12.97
CA ARG A 212 14.11 -14.94 12.03
C ARG A 212 14.04 -16.24 12.83
N PRO A 213 13.08 -17.15 12.54
CA PRO A 213 11.96 -16.93 11.61
C PRO A 213 11.08 -15.77 12.08
N MET A 214 10.48 -15.05 11.10
CA MET A 214 9.58 -13.95 11.39
C MET A 214 8.27 -14.51 11.98
N PRO A 215 7.80 -14.01 13.14
CA PRO A 215 6.51 -14.41 13.71
C PRO A 215 5.35 -14.04 12.78
N GLU A 216 4.35 -14.91 12.73
CA GLU A 216 3.16 -14.70 11.88
C GLU A 216 2.42 -13.41 12.23
N GLU A 217 2.33 -13.06 13.51
CA GLU A 217 1.66 -11.84 13.98
C GLU A 217 2.39 -10.57 13.47
N MET A 218 3.71 -10.62 13.36
CA MET A 218 4.51 -9.53 12.80
C MET A 218 4.32 -9.42 11.28
N LEU A 219 4.20 -10.54 10.57
CA LEU A 219 3.91 -10.56 9.14
C LEU A 219 2.51 -9.99 8.86
N GLN A 220 1.51 -10.39 9.63
CA GLN A 220 0.14 -9.87 9.52
C GLN A 220 0.10 -8.36 9.78
N TYR A 221 0.75 -7.91 10.85
CA TYR A 221 0.89 -6.49 11.16
C TYR A 221 1.49 -5.71 10.00
N ALA A 222 2.64 -6.17 9.48
CA ALA A 222 3.33 -5.53 8.37
C ALA A 222 2.48 -5.48 7.10
N ALA A 223 1.75 -6.57 6.80
CA ALA A 223 0.85 -6.63 5.66
C ALA A 223 -0.31 -5.63 5.77
N ILE A 224 -0.89 -5.47 6.96
CA ILE A 224 -1.97 -4.52 7.20
C ILE A 224 -1.46 -3.09 7.03
N GLU A 225 -0.31 -2.74 7.59
CA GLU A 225 0.22 -1.37 7.49
C GLU A 225 0.45 -0.90 6.05
N VAL A 226 0.92 -1.77 5.17
CA VAL A 226 1.11 -1.39 3.77
C VAL A 226 -0.21 -1.43 2.98
N GLN A 227 -1.14 -2.32 3.32
CA GLN A 227 -2.42 -2.42 2.63
C GLN A 227 -3.37 -1.25 2.95
N VAL A 228 -3.32 -0.68 4.17
CA VAL A 228 -4.13 0.50 4.52
C VAL A 228 -3.75 1.75 3.72
N LEU A 229 -2.56 1.80 3.13
CA LEU A 229 -2.10 2.97 2.38
C LEU A 229 -2.99 3.28 1.17
N LEU A 230 -3.52 2.26 0.48
CA LEU A 230 -4.32 2.45 -0.72
C LEU A 230 -5.70 3.06 -0.41
N PRO A 231 -6.51 2.47 0.50
CA PRO A 231 -7.77 3.10 0.89
C PRO A 231 -7.57 4.46 1.56
N LEU A 232 -6.47 4.66 2.28
CA LEU A 232 -6.14 5.93 2.90
C LEU A 232 -5.83 7.00 1.85
N GLU A 233 -5.05 6.68 0.82
CA GLU A 233 -4.80 7.55 -0.32
C GLU A 233 -6.11 7.97 -0.99
N SER A 234 -7.00 7.02 -1.28
CA SER A 234 -8.27 7.29 -1.94
C SER A 234 -9.18 8.20 -1.10
N ALA A 235 -9.22 8.00 0.21
CA ALA A 235 -10.00 8.83 1.12
C ALA A 235 -9.47 10.27 1.18
N ILE A 236 -8.16 10.46 1.29
CA ILE A 236 -7.50 11.77 1.33
C ILE A 236 -7.65 12.48 -0.02
N GLU A 237 -7.38 11.80 -1.14
CA GLU A 237 -7.54 12.37 -2.49
C GLU A 237 -8.98 12.81 -2.74
N GLY A 238 -9.96 12.02 -2.30
CA GLY A 238 -11.38 12.38 -2.36
C GLY A 238 -11.69 13.65 -1.58
N GLU A 239 -11.11 13.84 -0.39
CA GLU A 239 -11.29 15.06 0.41
C GLU A 239 -10.59 16.27 -0.23
N MET A 240 -9.36 16.09 -0.77
CA MET A 240 -8.66 17.13 -1.53
C MET A 240 -9.47 17.59 -2.75
N ASN A 241 -10.09 16.68 -3.47
CA ASN A 241 -10.90 17.01 -4.64
C ASN A 241 -12.17 17.77 -4.25
N ARG A 242 -12.83 17.41 -3.14
CA ARG A 242 -13.95 18.18 -2.59
C ARG A 242 -13.54 19.59 -2.19
N ALA A 243 -12.45 19.75 -1.47
CA ALA A 243 -11.93 21.05 -1.05
C ALA A 243 -11.60 21.95 -2.26
N ARG A 244 -11.01 21.39 -3.31
CA ARG A 244 -10.74 22.14 -4.56
C ARG A 244 -12.02 22.51 -5.31
N GLY A 245 -13.04 21.66 -5.32
CA GLY A 245 -14.36 21.95 -5.91
C GLY A 245 -15.05 23.13 -5.25
N TYR A 246 -15.07 23.19 -3.92
CA TYR A 246 -15.63 24.34 -3.18
C TYR A 246 -14.87 25.64 -3.46
N ALA A 247 -13.53 25.59 -3.61
CA ALA A 247 -12.73 26.78 -3.94
C ALA A 247 -13.04 27.37 -5.32
N TRP A 248 -13.51 26.59 -6.29
CA TRP A 248 -13.95 27.10 -7.60
C TRP A 248 -15.31 27.81 -7.53
N GLU A 249 -16.22 27.35 -6.69
CA GLU A 249 -17.55 27.96 -6.52
C GLU A 249 -17.46 29.33 -5.84
N GLU A 250 -16.55 29.50 -4.88
CA GLU A 250 -16.32 30.79 -4.21
C GLU A 250 -15.64 31.83 -5.10
N GLN A 251 -14.94 31.45 -6.16
CA GLN A 251 -14.29 32.38 -7.09
C GLN A 251 -15.21 32.89 -8.21
N ILE A 252 -16.40 32.32 -8.35
CA ILE A 252 -17.38 32.67 -9.39
C ILE A 252 -18.47 33.64 -8.85
N LEU A 253 -18.55 33.87 -7.55
CA LEU A 253 -19.44 34.80 -6.89
C LEU A 253 -18.74 36.15 -6.59
#